data_448915a746356adf970ce665e628dd83
#
_entry.id   448915a746356adf970ce665e628dd83
#
_cell.length_a   1.000
_cell.length_b   1.000
_cell.length_c   1.000
_cell.angle_alpha   90.00
_cell.angle_beta   90.00
_cell.angle_gamma   90.00
#
_symmetry.space_group_name_H-M   'P 1'
#
loop_
_entity.id
_entity.type
_entity.pdbx_description
1 polymer ?
#
loop_
_entity_poly.entity_id
_entity_poly.type
_entity_poly.pdbx_seq_one_letter_code
_entity_poly.pdbx_strand_id
1 'polypeptide(L)'
;MQTIDDLFYIEYGQRELTSKENLERGDTIIISSQGADNGCYGFFNFEPKYNPPFITVPRTGSIGEAFVQEFPCAVTDDLLVLQPKEEMEIEKLYFVATIIRQEKWRYNYGRKITPGRLRPLEIDFSKMDLERIRTFRKTLLKKIEKFEEKLEIKGSNYRGQKTTLDQLFDINYGQREIHSKEHLKPGENLVISSQGVDNGCYGFCDIEIKYKKPVISVPNTGSIGMAFVQEYPCCIDDNCLVLSPKNSIEISIEGMYFVAALIRFDSWRYRYGRQITDKRLGNLEIDFSKFNYAKTKSLKDRIESII
;
A
#
# COMPACT_ATOMS: atom_id res chain seq x y z
N MET A 1 -16.25 -29.08 5.31
CA MET A 1 -15.24 -28.15 5.87
C MET A 1 -13.87 -28.75 5.66
N GLN A 2 -12.92 -27.97 5.26
CA GLN A 2 -11.51 -28.35 5.08
C GLN A 2 -10.67 -27.48 6.01
N THR A 3 -9.54 -27.99 6.47
CA THR A 3 -8.62 -27.19 7.27
C THR A 3 -7.55 -26.53 6.40
N ILE A 4 -6.86 -25.51 6.93
CA ILE A 4 -5.68 -24.95 6.24
C ILE A 4 -4.64 -26.05 5.96
N ASP A 5 -4.51 -27.03 6.86
CA ASP A 5 -3.58 -28.15 6.66
C ASP A 5 -4.00 -29.07 5.50
N ASP A 6 -5.28 -29.21 5.24
CA ASP A 6 -5.78 -29.99 4.08
C ASP A 6 -5.46 -29.28 2.76
N LEU A 7 -5.50 -27.96 2.75
CA LEU A 7 -5.45 -27.14 1.55
C LEU A 7 -4.04 -26.65 1.17
N PHE A 8 -3.14 -26.44 2.18
CA PHE A 8 -1.88 -25.74 1.95
C PHE A 8 -0.68 -26.45 2.55
N TYR A 9 0.45 -26.38 1.84
CA TYR A 9 1.76 -26.51 2.45
C TYR A 9 2.10 -25.22 3.19
N ILE A 10 2.58 -25.31 4.44
CA ILE A 10 2.93 -24.15 5.26
C ILE A 10 4.40 -24.20 5.59
N GLU A 11 5.13 -23.19 5.17
CA GLU A 11 6.56 -23.04 5.47
C GLU A 11 6.89 -21.62 5.95
N TYR A 12 8.09 -21.43 6.46
CA TYR A 12 8.63 -20.12 6.77
C TYR A 12 9.23 -19.51 5.52
N GLY A 13 9.20 -18.18 5.44
CA GLY A 13 9.89 -17.46 4.38
C GLY A 13 11.41 -17.68 4.39
N GLN A 14 12.11 -16.91 3.59
CA GLN A 14 13.55 -17.10 3.30
C GLN A 14 14.41 -16.50 4.40
N ARG A 15 15.24 -17.33 5.04
CA ARG A 15 16.14 -16.91 6.14
C ARG A 15 17.21 -15.93 5.69
N GLU A 16 17.63 -16.00 4.43
CA GLU A 16 18.61 -15.12 3.80
C GLU A 16 18.14 -13.67 3.79
N LEU A 17 16.83 -13.44 3.94
CA LEU A 17 16.21 -12.12 4.00
C LEU A 17 15.98 -11.59 5.42
N THR A 18 16.55 -12.21 6.44
CA THR A 18 16.44 -11.76 7.84
C THR A 18 17.07 -10.38 8.03
N SER A 19 18.23 -10.14 7.39
CA SER A 19 18.89 -8.83 7.37
C SER A 19 18.65 -8.14 6.02
N LYS A 20 17.93 -7.01 6.07
CA LYS A 20 17.57 -6.22 4.87
C LYS A 20 18.59 -5.13 4.56
N GLU A 21 19.61 -4.95 5.39
CA GLU A 21 20.52 -3.79 5.34
C GLU A 21 21.45 -3.79 4.13
N ASN A 22 21.72 -4.97 3.56
CA ASN A 22 22.66 -5.15 2.45
C ASN A 22 21.97 -5.52 1.14
N LEU A 23 20.65 -5.36 1.02
CA LEU A 23 19.93 -5.68 -0.19
C LEU A 23 20.17 -4.60 -1.26
N GLU A 24 20.71 -5.00 -2.39
CA GLU A 24 20.84 -4.15 -3.57
C GLU A 24 19.47 -3.97 -4.25
N ARG A 25 19.22 -2.79 -4.79
CA ARG A 25 17.98 -2.51 -5.54
C ARG A 25 17.90 -3.32 -6.82
N GLY A 26 16.71 -3.78 -7.15
CA GLY A 26 16.42 -4.60 -8.32
C GLY A 26 14.94 -4.65 -8.63
N ASP A 27 14.52 -5.68 -9.34
CA ASP A 27 13.15 -5.80 -9.87
C ASP A 27 12.28 -6.82 -9.12
N THR A 28 12.83 -7.57 -8.17
CA THR A 28 12.07 -8.55 -7.39
C THR A 28 11.40 -7.91 -6.19
N ILE A 29 10.09 -8.11 -6.04
CA ILE A 29 9.33 -7.69 -4.86
C ILE A 29 9.78 -8.51 -3.67
N ILE A 30 10.12 -7.85 -2.55
CA ILE A 30 10.29 -8.50 -1.26
C ILE A 30 9.08 -8.24 -0.40
N ILE A 31 8.47 -9.31 0.10
CA ILE A 31 7.34 -9.29 1.03
C ILE A 31 7.87 -9.41 2.46
N SER A 32 7.38 -8.55 3.34
CA SER A 32 7.74 -8.49 4.74
C SER A 32 6.53 -8.45 5.67
N SER A 33 6.76 -8.47 6.99
CA SER A 33 5.73 -8.52 8.03
C SER A 33 4.96 -7.20 8.25
N GLN A 34 4.96 -6.30 7.27
CA GLN A 34 4.14 -5.08 7.32
C GLN A 34 2.68 -5.36 6.98
N GLY A 35 1.77 -4.56 7.51
CA GLY A 35 0.31 -4.73 7.36
C GLY A 35 -0.31 -3.90 6.24
N ALA A 36 0.51 -3.17 5.46
CA ALA A 36 0.08 -2.34 4.35
C ALA A 36 0.72 -2.79 3.03
N ASP A 37 0.22 -2.26 1.92
CA ASP A 37 0.78 -2.44 0.58
C ASP A 37 1.01 -3.93 0.21
N ASN A 38 0.06 -4.79 0.57
CA ASN A 38 0.13 -6.25 0.39
C ASN A 38 1.40 -6.89 0.97
N GLY A 39 1.97 -6.28 2.02
CA GLY A 39 3.22 -6.71 2.64
C GLY A 39 4.49 -6.31 1.87
N CYS A 40 4.39 -5.56 0.78
CA CYS A 40 5.51 -5.17 -0.06
C CYS A 40 6.49 -4.27 0.71
N TYR A 41 7.72 -4.75 0.91
CA TYR A 41 8.81 -3.98 1.51
C TYR A 41 9.53 -3.10 0.49
N GLY A 42 9.63 -3.57 -0.75
CA GLY A 42 10.30 -2.86 -1.84
C GLY A 42 10.79 -3.81 -2.93
N PHE A 43 11.59 -3.28 -3.85
CA PHE A 43 12.12 -3.98 -5.01
C PHE A 43 13.63 -4.11 -4.89
N PHE A 44 14.14 -5.34 -4.98
CA PHE A 44 15.56 -5.64 -4.75
C PHE A 44 16.06 -6.69 -5.73
N ASN A 45 17.38 -6.79 -5.85
CA ASN A 45 18.05 -7.83 -6.62
C ASN A 45 18.12 -9.11 -5.80
N PHE A 46 17.08 -9.92 -5.89
CA PHE A 46 16.96 -11.17 -5.17
C PHE A 46 16.13 -12.17 -5.98
N GLU A 47 16.44 -13.46 -5.89
CA GLU A 47 15.73 -14.47 -6.66
C GLU A 47 14.43 -14.89 -5.94
N PRO A 48 13.25 -14.82 -6.62
CA PRO A 48 11.99 -15.25 -6.02
C PRO A 48 11.98 -16.78 -5.87
N LYS A 49 11.63 -17.25 -4.67
CA LYS A 49 11.59 -18.69 -4.35
C LYS A 49 10.24 -19.33 -4.64
N TYR A 50 9.16 -18.55 -4.51
CA TYR A 50 7.81 -19.10 -4.48
C TYR A 50 7.07 -18.86 -5.79
N ASN A 51 6.35 -19.89 -6.27
CA ASN A 51 5.51 -19.78 -7.45
C ASN A 51 4.13 -19.25 -7.07
N PRO A 52 3.69 -18.11 -7.63
CA PRO A 52 2.35 -17.58 -7.37
C PRO A 52 1.27 -18.43 -8.06
N PRO A 53 0.00 -18.34 -7.60
CA PRO A 53 -0.45 -17.56 -6.44
C PRO A 53 -0.31 -18.31 -5.11
N PHE A 54 0.00 -17.58 -4.04
CA PHE A 54 0.09 -18.13 -2.68
C PHE A 54 -0.30 -17.08 -1.63
N ILE A 55 -0.42 -17.47 -0.35
CA ILE A 55 -0.77 -16.55 0.73
C ILE A 55 0.44 -16.35 1.64
N THR A 56 0.70 -15.09 2.04
CA THR A 56 1.68 -14.74 3.07
C THR A 56 0.97 -14.29 4.34
N VAL A 57 1.48 -14.74 5.51
CA VAL A 57 0.90 -14.43 6.82
C VAL A 57 1.99 -13.96 7.77
N PRO A 58 2.01 -12.67 8.17
CA PRO A 58 2.94 -12.13 9.14
C PRO A 58 2.88 -12.81 10.51
N ARG A 59 4.04 -13.20 11.05
CA ARG A 59 4.23 -13.78 12.39
C ARG A 59 4.72 -12.77 13.42
N THR A 60 5.31 -11.69 12.92
CA THR A 60 5.81 -10.53 13.68
C THR A 60 5.22 -9.28 13.04
N GLY A 61 5.49 -8.12 13.57
CA GLY A 61 4.93 -6.87 13.04
C GLY A 61 3.40 -6.90 13.03
N SER A 62 2.81 -6.95 11.85
CA SER A 62 1.35 -6.97 11.66
C SER A 62 0.78 -8.40 11.76
N ILE A 63 0.91 -9.00 12.94
CA ILE A 63 0.52 -10.40 13.21
C ILE A 63 -0.94 -10.64 12.83
N GLY A 64 -1.19 -11.73 12.09
CA GLY A 64 -2.53 -12.16 11.70
C GLY A 64 -3.12 -11.45 10.49
N GLU A 65 -2.39 -10.53 9.85
CA GLU A 65 -2.70 -10.15 8.49
C GLU A 65 -2.47 -11.33 7.54
N ALA A 66 -3.10 -11.30 6.38
CA ALA A 66 -2.90 -12.31 5.34
C ALA A 66 -3.07 -11.66 3.96
N PHE A 67 -2.14 -11.93 3.07
CA PHE A 67 -2.10 -11.32 1.74
C PHE A 67 -1.91 -12.38 0.66
N VAL A 68 -2.66 -12.26 -0.42
CA VAL A 68 -2.47 -13.09 -1.62
C VAL A 68 -1.37 -12.47 -2.47
N GLN A 69 -0.37 -13.27 -2.80
CA GLN A 69 0.72 -12.89 -3.69
C GLN A 69 0.45 -13.49 -5.08
N GLU A 70 0.16 -12.63 -6.04
CA GLU A 70 -0.18 -13.02 -7.43
C GLU A 70 1.05 -12.98 -8.35
N PHE A 71 2.18 -12.49 -7.87
CA PHE A 71 3.42 -12.32 -8.65
C PHE A 71 4.59 -13.02 -8.00
N PRO A 72 5.60 -13.42 -8.79
CA PRO A 72 6.86 -13.91 -8.24
C PRO A 72 7.46 -12.89 -7.27
N CYS A 73 7.73 -13.33 -6.06
CA CYS A 73 8.29 -12.48 -5.02
C CYS A 73 9.16 -13.30 -4.05
N ALA A 74 10.03 -12.60 -3.36
CA ALA A 74 10.79 -13.14 -2.25
C ALA A 74 10.07 -12.79 -0.94
N VAL A 75 10.12 -13.67 0.06
CA VAL A 75 9.37 -13.54 1.31
C VAL A 75 10.32 -13.67 2.48
N THR A 76 10.32 -12.70 3.41
CA THR A 76 11.17 -12.75 4.60
C THR A 76 10.72 -13.84 5.58
N ASP A 77 11.63 -14.33 6.43
CA ASP A 77 11.36 -15.39 7.42
C ASP A 77 10.42 -14.99 8.55
N ASP A 78 10.08 -13.71 8.63
CA ASP A 78 9.06 -13.17 9.52
C ASP A 78 7.61 -13.54 9.12
N LEU A 79 7.45 -14.24 7.98
CA LEU A 79 6.15 -14.66 7.47
C LEU A 79 6.04 -16.18 7.39
N LEU A 80 4.80 -16.65 7.41
CA LEU A 80 4.44 -17.96 6.88
C LEU A 80 4.02 -17.81 5.42
N VAL A 81 4.42 -18.77 4.62
CA VAL A 81 4.02 -18.93 3.22
C VAL A 81 3.09 -20.13 3.13
N LEU A 82 1.91 -19.94 2.60
CA LEU A 82 0.90 -20.97 2.38
C LEU A 82 0.79 -21.22 0.87
N GLN A 83 1.38 -22.29 0.41
CA GLN A 83 1.28 -22.71 -0.99
C GLN A 83 0.14 -23.73 -1.14
N PRO A 84 -0.80 -23.51 -2.09
CA PRO A 84 -1.85 -24.50 -2.35
C PRO A 84 -1.26 -25.87 -2.68
N LYS A 85 -1.83 -26.92 -2.13
CA LYS A 85 -1.44 -28.31 -2.43
C LYS A 85 -1.87 -28.76 -3.82
N GLU A 86 -2.98 -28.17 -4.30
CA GLU A 86 -3.54 -28.36 -5.61
C GLU A 86 -3.82 -27.01 -6.26
N GLU A 87 -4.01 -26.96 -7.56
CA GLU A 87 -4.40 -25.73 -8.26
C GLU A 87 -5.69 -25.16 -7.67
N MET A 88 -5.65 -23.89 -7.27
CA MET A 88 -6.75 -23.24 -6.59
C MET A 88 -7.10 -21.92 -7.26
N GLU A 89 -8.38 -21.68 -7.48
CA GLU A 89 -8.89 -20.41 -7.98
C GLU A 89 -8.46 -19.25 -7.05
N ILE A 90 -8.04 -18.16 -7.65
CA ILE A 90 -7.51 -17.00 -6.91
C ILE A 90 -8.53 -16.43 -5.93
N GLU A 91 -9.80 -16.49 -6.26
CA GLU A 91 -10.91 -16.07 -5.41
C GLU A 91 -10.96 -16.86 -4.09
N LYS A 92 -10.67 -18.17 -4.16
CA LYS A 92 -10.58 -19.02 -2.97
C LYS A 92 -9.40 -18.62 -2.08
N LEU A 93 -8.26 -18.24 -2.66
CA LEU A 93 -7.13 -17.72 -1.90
C LEU A 93 -7.47 -16.43 -1.18
N TYR A 94 -8.14 -15.47 -1.84
CA TYR A 94 -8.62 -14.25 -1.19
C TYR A 94 -9.63 -14.51 -0.08
N PHE A 95 -10.51 -15.49 -0.28
CA PHE A 95 -11.45 -15.91 0.75
C PHE A 95 -10.71 -16.47 1.97
N VAL A 96 -9.75 -17.39 1.77
CA VAL A 96 -8.93 -17.97 2.84
C VAL A 96 -8.14 -16.87 3.57
N ALA A 97 -7.50 -15.95 2.84
CA ALA A 97 -6.80 -14.82 3.44
C ALA A 97 -7.73 -13.96 4.31
N THR A 98 -8.99 -13.77 3.88
CA THR A 98 -10.00 -13.04 4.65
C THR A 98 -10.36 -13.77 5.93
N ILE A 99 -10.55 -15.09 5.88
CA ILE A 99 -10.83 -15.91 7.09
C ILE A 99 -9.65 -15.83 8.07
N ILE A 100 -8.41 -15.93 7.61
CA ILE A 100 -7.22 -15.78 8.47
C ILE A 100 -7.23 -14.40 9.17
N ARG A 101 -7.54 -13.32 8.45
CA ARG A 101 -7.62 -11.96 9.03
C ARG A 101 -8.75 -11.83 10.05
N GLN A 102 -9.90 -12.47 9.84
CA GLN A 102 -10.99 -12.48 10.81
C GLN A 102 -10.60 -13.13 12.14
N GLU A 103 -9.68 -14.10 12.10
CA GLU A 103 -9.14 -14.76 13.27
C GLU A 103 -7.93 -14.03 13.93
N LYS A 104 -7.58 -12.84 13.44
CA LYS A 104 -6.45 -12.02 13.94
C LYS A 104 -6.50 -11.79 15.45
N TRP A 105 -7.68 -11.65 16.03
CA TRP A 105 -7.89 -11.49 17.47
C TRP A 105 -7.30 -12.62 18.33
N ARG A 106 -7.07 -13.81 17.75
CA ARG A 106 -6.44 -14.97 18.44
C ARG A 106 -4.96 -14.80 18.62
N TYR A 107 -4.32 -13.87 17.89
CA TYR A 107 -2.88 -13.76 17.78
C TYR A 107 -2.41 -12.39 18.28
N ASN A 108 -1.30 -12.41 19.03
CA ASN A 108 -0.61 -11.22 19.52
C ASN A 108 0.87 -11.53 19.76
N TYR A 109 1.63 -10.56 20.26
CA TYR A 109 3.07 -10.74 20.54
C TYR A 109 3.37 -11.91 21.50
N GLY A 110 2.53 -12.14 22.50
CA GLY A 110 2.64 -13.28 23.42
C GLY A 110 2.10 -14.61 22.85
N ARG A 111 1.33 -14.53 21.77
CA ARG A 111 0.71 -15.68 21.11
C ARG A 111 0.87 -15.59 19.60
N LYS A 112 2.13 -15.63 19.14
CA LYS A 112 2.48 -15.54 17.72
C LYS A 112 1.80 -16.63 16.90
N ILE A 113 1.48 -16.28 15.65
CA ILE A 113 1.00 -17.26 14.68
C ILE A 113 2.12 -18.22 14.32
N THR A 114 1.84 -19.49 14.29
CA THR A 114 2.77 -20.57 13.94
C THR A 114 2.05 -21.57 13.03
N PRO A 115 2.78 -22.41 12.26
CA PRO A 115 2.15 -23.44 11.45
C PRO A 115 1.18 -24.32 12.26
N GLY A 116 1.60 -24.78 13.46
CA GLY A 116 0.75 -25.62 14.32
C GLY A 116 -0.53 -24.94 14.83
N ARG A 117 -0.56 -23.61 14.92
CA ARG A 117 -1.76 -22.85 15.30
C ARG A 117 -2.64 -22.49 14.10
N LEU A 118 -2.05 -22.39 12.91
CA LEU A 118 -2.78 -22.05 11.71
C LEU A 118 -3.41 -23.26 11.02
N ARG A 119 -2.71 -24.41 11.02
CA ARG A 119 -3.18 -25.66 10.38
C ARG A 119 -4.61 -26.09 10.71
N PRO A 120 -5.07 -26.04 11.97
CA PRO A 120 -6.42 -26.49 12.33
C PRO A 120 -7.53 -25.46 12.01
N LEU A 121 -7.20 -24.32 11.40
CA LEU A 121 -8.22 -23.34 11.02
C LEU A 121 -9.11 -23.92 9.92
N GLU A 122 -10.41 -23.98 10.20
CA GLU A 122 -11.42 -24.52 9.29
C GLU A 122 -11.83 -23.49 8.23
N ILE A 123 -11.91 -23.91 7.00
CA ILE A 123 -12.35 -23.15 5.84
C ILE A 123 -13.64 -23.75 5.29
N ASP A 124 -14.68 -22.95 5.25
CA ASP A 124 -15.98 -23.34 4.70
C ASP A 124 -16.29 -22.52 3.44
N PHE A 125 -15.96 -23.07 2.29
CA PHE A 125 -16.18 -22.41 1.00
C PHE A 125 -17.67 -22.27 0.65
N SER A 126 -18.60 -22.95 1.33
CA SER A 126 -20.04 -22.74 1.11
C SER A 126 -20.50 -21.33 1.50
N LYS A 127 -19.70 -20.63 2.36
CA LYS A 127 -19.92 -19.24 2.76
C LYS A 127 -19.30 -18.20 1.82
N MET A 128 -18.63 -18.65 0.76
CA MET A 128 -17.98 -17.77 -0.20
C MET A 128 -18.98 -17.21 -1.21
N ASP A 129 -19.11 -15.88 -1.24
CA ASP A 129 -19.87 -15.17 -2.27
C ASP A 129 -18.96 -14.88 -3.48
N LEU A 130 -18.88 -15.85 -4.37
CA LEU A 130 -18.01 -15.82 -5.55
C LEU A 130 -18.37 -14.67 -6.49
N GLU A 131 -19.66 -14.42 -6.70
CA GLU A 131 -20.14 -13.35 -7.60
C GLU A 131 -19.76 -11.97 -7.08
N ARG A 132 -19.84 -11.75 -5.78
CA ARG A 132 -19.42 -10.50 -5.13
C ARG A 132 -17.92 -10.27 -5.30
N ILE A 133 -17.10 -11.29 -5.12
CA ILE A 133 -15.65 -11.21 -5.29
C ILE A 133 -15.30 -10.89 -6.75
N ARG A 134 -15.88 -11.60 -7.70
CA ARG A 134 -15.70 -11.37 -9.14
C ARG A 134 -16.13 -9.95 -9.56
N THR A 135 -17.28 -9.49 -9.05
CA THR A 135 -17.78 -8.14 -9.33
C THR A 135 -16.82 -7.09 -8.79
N PHE A 136 -16.28 -7.28 -7.59
CA PHE A 136 -15.29 -6.40 -7.00
C PHE A 136 -14.00 -6.33 -7.84
N ARG A 137 -13.48 -7.48 -8.27
CA ARG A 137 -12.30 -7.56 -9.15
C ARG A 137 -12.53 -6.83 -10.48
N LYS A 138 -13.66 -7.09 -11.14
CA LYS A 138 -14.03 -6.37 -12.39
C LYS A 138 -14.10 -4.86 -12.20
N THR A 139 -14.60 -4.40 -11.05
CA THR A 139 -14.67 -2.97 -10.73
C THR A 139 -13.28 -2.36 -10.54
N LEU A 140 -12.36 -3.10 -9.89
CA LEU A 140 -10.97 -2.66 -9.74
C LEU A 140 -10.25 -2.58 -11.09
N LEU A 141 -10.42 -3.59 -11.94
CA LEU A 141 -9.84 -3.60 -13.29
C LEU A 141 -10.30 -2.40 -14.12
N LYS A 142 -11.60 -2.11 -14.13
CA LYS A 142 -12.14 -0.93 -14.82
C LYS A 142 -11.56 0.39 -14.28
N LYS A 143 -11.26 0.47 -12.98
CA LYS A 143 -10.59 1.63 -12.40
C LYS A 143 -9.15 1.75 -12.86
N ILE A 144 -8.43 0.63 -12.94
CA ILE A 144 -7.04 0.58 -13.43
C ILE A 144 -7.01 1.00 -14.91
N GLU A 145 -7.90 0.47 -15.75
CA GLU A 145 -8.02 0.86 -17.16
C GLU A 145 -8.21 2.37 -17.33
N LYS A 146 -9.16 2.95 -16.61
CA LYS A 146 -9.40 4.40 -16.65
C LYS A 146 -8.19 5.21 -16.18
N PHE A 147 -7.45 4.68 -15.20
CA PHE A 147 -6.24 5.29 -14.70
C PHE A 147 -5.14 5.28 -15.78
N GLU A 148 -4.96 4.15 -16.46
CA GLU A 148 -4.00 3.98 -17.54
C GLU A 148 -4.30 4.90 -18.74
N GLU A 149 -5.56 4.91 -19.20
CA GLU A 149 -6.01 5.80 -20.30
C GLU A 149 -5.71 7.28 -19.98
N LYS A 150 -6.00 7.71 -18.77
CA LYS A 150 -5.78 9.11 -18.36
C LYS A 150 -4.29 9.44 -18.23
N LEU A 151 -3.46 8.50 -17.75
CA LEU A 151 -2.01 8.67 -17.71
C LEU A 151 -1.41 8.76 -19.12
N GLU A 152 -1.92 7.99 -20.07
CA GLU A 152 -1.49 8.08 -21.48
C GLU A 152 -1.78 9.46 -22.09
N ILE A 153 -2.96 9.98 -21.86
CA ILE A 153 -3.43 11.26 -22.45
C ILE A 153 -2.68 12.45 -21.84
N LYS A 154 -2.48 12.46 -20.52
CA LYS A 154 -1.93 13.63 -19.80
C LYS A 154 -0.42 13.50 -19.49
N GLY A 155 0.12 12.31 -19.44
CA GLY A 155 1.54 12.06 -19.23
C GLY A 155 2.43 12.44 -20.43
N SER A 156 1.84 12.74 -21.59
CA SER A 156 2.59 13.18 -22.79
C SER A 156 3.37 14.48 -22.57
N ASN A 157 2.88 15.37 -21.71
CA ASN A 157 3.54 16.65 -21.41
C ASN A 157 4.76 16.50 -20.50
N TYR A 158 4.90 15.38 -19.80
CA TYR A 158 5.99 15.11 -18.86
C TYR A 158 6.88 13.93 -19.26
N ARG A 159 6.61 13.29 -20.41
CA ARG A 159 7.47 12.18 -20.91
C ARG A 159 8.90 12.65 -21.15
N GLY A 160 9.82 12.04 -20.42
CA GLY A 160 11.27 12.27 -20.61
C GLY A 160 11.82 13.49 -19.86
N GLN A 161 11.05 14.19 -19.05
CA GLN A 161 11.55 15.29 -18.21
C GLN A 161 11.77 14.81 -16.77
N LYS A 162 12.97 15.05 -16.27
CA LYS A 162 13.27 15.01 -14.84
C LYS A 162 12.85 16.34 -14.24
N THR A 163 12.11 16.30 -13.15
CA THR A 163 11.68 17.47 -12.41
C THR A 163 11.77 17.19 -10.92
N THR A 164 11.70 18.23 -10.08
CA THR A 164 11.65 18.09 -8.64
C THR A 164 10.27 18.42 -8.11
N LEU A 165 9.94 17.92 -6.91
CA LEU A 165 8.62 18.17 -6.32
C LEU A 165 8.35 19.66 -6.11
N ASP A 166 9.35 20.44 -5.72
CA ASP A 166 9.23 21.90 -5.52
C ASP A 166 8.97 22.67 -6.82
N GLN A 167 9.28 22.09 -7.99
CA GLN A 167 8.92 22.68 -9.28
C GLN A 167 7.43 22.46 -9.62
N LEU A 168 6.84 21.38 -9.12
CA LEU A 168 5.47 21.00 -9.40
C LEU A 168 4.47 21.45 -8.34
N PHE A 169 4.89 21.49 -7.08
CA PHE A 169 4.03 21.72 -5.92
C PHE A 169 4.54 22.85 -5.03
N ASP A 170 3.59 23.58 -4.46
CA ASP A 170 3.82 24.36 -3.25
C ASP A 170 3.75 23.42 -2.05
N ILE A 171 4.84 23.32 -1.27
CA ILE A 171 4.98 22.40 -0.14
C ILE A 171 4.93 23.18 1.15
N ASN A 172 3.89 22.97 1.95
CA ASN A 172 3.68 23.67 3.21
C ASN A 172 3.32 22.68 4.32
N TYR A 173 3.51 23.09 5.56
CA TYR A 173 2.94 22.37 6.72
C TYR A 173 1.42 22.56 6.76
N GLY A 174 0.73 21.56 7.27
CA GLY A 174 -0.72 21.62 7.47
C GLY A 174 -1.14 22.69 8.48
N GLN A 175 -2.32 22.54 9.05
CA GLN A 175 -2.94 23.52 9.91
C GLN A 175 -2.52 23.33 11.36
N ARG A 176 -1.89 24.34 11.96
CA ARG A 176 -1.43 24.30 13.34
C ARG A 176 -2.59 24.32 14.34
N GLU A 177 -3.72 24.88 13.95
CA GLU A 177 -4.94 24.98 14.76
C GLU A 177 -5.51 23.62 15.14
N ILE A 178 -5.21 22.58 14.32
CA ILE A 178 -5.65 21.21 14.55
C ILE A 178 -4.53 20.26 15.04
N HIS A 179 -3.44 20.81 15.52
CA HIS A 179 -2.35 20.02 16.12
C HIS A 179 -2.84 19.16 17.29
N SER A 180 -3.55 19.79 18.21
CA SER A 180 -4.20 19.12 19.34
C SER A 180 -5.63 18.77 18.98
N LYS A 181 -5.87 17.48 18.71
CA LYS A 181 -7.16 16.98 18.23
C LYS A 181 -8.20 16.77 19.35
N GLU A 182 -7.74 16.80 20.61
CA GLU A 182 -8.58 16.57 21.80
C GLU A 182 -9.70 17.61 21.96
N HIS A 183 -9.54 18.79 21.36
CA HIS A 183 -10.49 19.89 21.43
C HIS A 183 -11.42 19.98 20.21
N LEU A 184 -11.22 19.12 19.20
CA LEU A 184 -12.05 19.13 18.01
C LEU A 184 -13.42 18.53 18.30
N LYS A 185 -14.47 19.28 18.01
CA LYS A 185 -15.84 18.80 18.11
C LYS A 185 -16.18 17.92 16.90
N PRO A 186 -16.98 16.87 17.06
CA PRO A 186 -17.53 16.14 15.94
C PRO A 186 -18.28 17.07 14.98
N GLY A 187 -18.16 16.86 13.68
CA GLY A 187 -18.76 17.68 12.64
C GLY A 187 -18.77 16.97 11.30
N GLU A 188 -18.86 17.71 10.19
CA GLU A 188 -19.01 17.15 8.85
C GLU A 188 -17.74 17.26 7.98
N ASN A 189 -16.73 18.01 8.42
CA ASN A 189 -15.56 18.28 7.63
C ASN A 189 -14.43 17.28 7.91
N LEU A 190 -13.90 16.70 6.84
CA LEU A 190 -12.85 15.69 6.88
C LEU A 190 -11.54 16.26 7.43
N VAL A 191 -10.99 15.62 8.44
CA VAL A 191 -9.68 15.93 9.04
C VAL A 191 -8.70 14.82 8.74
N ILE A 192 -7.57 15.19 8.17
CA ILE A 192 -6.43 14.32 7.85
C ILE A 192 -5.32 14.51 8.87
N SER A 193 -4.72 13.41 9.27
CA SER A 193 -3.62 13.39 10.26
C SER A 193 -2.42 12.56 9.75
N SER A 194 -1.39 12.48 10.59
CA SER A 194 -0.14 11.77 10.29
C SER A 194 -0.22 10.24 10.44
N GLN A 195 -1.42 9.65 10.45
CA GLN A 195 -1.58 8.20 10.48
C GLN A 195 -1.33 7.58 9.11
N GLY A 196 -0.87 6.31 9.10
CA GLY A 196 -0.48 5.59 7.89
C GLY A 196 -1.56 4.72 7.27
N VAL A 197 -2.78 4.79 7.79
CA VAL A 197 -3.94 3.98 7.38
C VAL A 197 -5.12 4.89 7.03
N ASP A 198 -6.16 4.33 6.41
CA ASP A 198 -7.41 5.01 6.10
C ASP A 198 -7.21 6.35 5.35
N ASN A 199 -6.27 6.37 4.42
CA ASN A 199 -5.90 7.57 3.65
C ASN A 199 -5.52 8.78 4.56
N GLY A 200 -5.03 8.51 5.79
CA GLY A 200 -4.70 9.53 6.79
C GLY A 200 -5.92 10.11 7.52
N CYS A 201 -7.12 9.59 7.29
CA CYS A 201 -8.36 10.12 7.87
C CYS A 201 -8.36 9.97 9.39
N TYR A 202 -8.38 11.09 10.11
CA TYR A 202 -8.59 11.12 11.56
C TYR A 202 -10.07 11.01 11.93
N GLY A 203 -10.93 11.68 11.18
CA GLY A 203 -12.37 11.73 11.42
C GLY A 203 -13.03 12.96 10.80
N PHE A 204 -14.28 13.21 11.20
CA PHE A 204 -15.06 14.35 10.76
C PHE A 204 -15.29 15.31 11.93
N CYS A 205 -14.89 16.58 11.76
CA CYS A 205 -14.91 17.58 12.82
C CYS A 205 -15.57 18.89 12.36
N ASP A 206 -16.02 19.69 13.34
CA ASP A 206 -16.55 21.03 13.13
C ASP A 206 -15.37 22.02 13.06
N ILE A 207 -14.79 22.15 11.87
CA ILE A 207 -13.67 23.03 11.57
C ILE A 207 -13.76 23.53 10.13
N GLU A 208 -13.32 24.74 9.85
CA GLU A 208 -13.35 25.31 8.50
C GLU A 208 -12.37 24.59 7.55
N ILE A 209 -12.89 24.19 6.38
CA ILE A 209 -12.11 23.52 5.34
C ILE A 209 -11.08 24.49 4.73
N LYS A 210 -9.81 24.12 4.79
CA LYS A 210 -8.71 24.89 4.20
C LYS A 210 -8.34 24.43 2.79
N TYR A 211 -8.31 23.13 2.56
CA TYR A 211 -7.91 22.58 1.25
C TYR A 211 -9.16 22.18 0.45
N LYS A 212 -9.55 23.04 -0.51
CA LYS A 212 -10.75 22.86 -1.35
C LYS A 212 -10.46 22.17 -2.68
N LYS A 213 -9.19 22.14 -3.10
CA LYS A 213 -8.70 21.45 -4.30
C LYS A 213 -7.92 20.20 -3.90
N PRO A 214 -7.80 19.20 -4.78
CA PRO A 214 -7.00 18.02 -4.49
C PRO A 214 -5.55 18.37 -4.11
N VAL A 215 -5.04 17.70 -3.07
CA VAL A 215 -3.68 17.86 -2.56
C VAL A 215 -3.08 16.49 -2.19
N ILE A 216 -1.76 16.42 -1.99
CA ILE A 216 -1.12 15.23 -1.41
C ILE A 216 -0.73 15.56 0.03
N SER A 217 -1.17 14.74 0.99
CA SER A 217 -0.73 14.80 2.38
C SER A 217 0.41 13.82 2.62
N VAL A 218 1.49 14.29 3.28
CA VAL A 218 2.68 13.50 3.58
C VAL A 218 3.02 13.63 5.07
N PRO A 219 2.78 12.62 5.90
CA PRO A 219 3.15 12.62 7.30
C PRO A 219 4.65 12.90 7.51
N ASN A 220 4.98 13.92 8.31
CA ASN A 220 6.35 14.24 8.74
C ASN A 220 6.68 13.72 10.14
N THR A 221 5.66 13.29 10.87
CA THR A 221 5.72 12.55 12.14
C THR A 221 4.83 11.30 12.04
N GLY A 222 4.82 10.45 13.03
CA GLY A 222 4.00 9.24 13.01
C GLY A 222 4.39 8.30 11.87
N SER A 223 3.56 8.16 10.86
CA SER A 223 3.81 7.29 9.70
C SER A 223 4.64 8.02 8.62
N ILE A 224 5.87 8.38 8.99
CA ILE A 224 6.77 9.18 8.16
C ILE A 224 7.00 8.53 6.79
N GLY A 225 6.88 9.34 5.73
CA GLY A 225 7.12 8.91 4.35
C GLY A 225 5.94 8.23 3.67
N MET A 226 4.81 8.05 4.37
CA MET A 226 3.55 7.77 3.70
C MET A 226 3.11 9.00 2.90
N ALA A 227 2.29 8.79 1.87
CA ALA A 227 1.74 9.87 1.05
C ALA A 227 0.36 9.47 0.57
N PHE A 228 -0.60 10.40 0.67
CA PHE A 228 -1.99 10.14 0.31
C PHE A 228 -2.55 11.27 -0.52
N VAL A 229 -3.27 10.93 -1.58
CA VAL A 229 -4.00 11.92 -2.38
C VAL A 229 -5.34 12.19 -1.70
N GLN A 230 -5.57 13.44 -1.38
CA GLN A 230 -6.82 13.94 -0.82
C GLN A 230 -7.63 14.57 -1.96
N GLU A 231 -8.59 13.80 -2.49
CA GLU A 231 -9.41 14.24 -3.62
C GLU A 231 -10.56 15.17 -3.18
N TYR A 232 -10.97 15.05 -1.93
CA TYR A 232 -12.10 15.80 -1.36
C TYR A 232 -11.62 16.98 -0.52
N PRO A 233 -12.45 18.02 -0.38
CA PRO A 233 -12.17 19.12 0.53
C PRO A 233 -11.89 18.62 1.94
N CYS A 234 -10.79 19.08 2.55
CA CYS A 234 -10.37 18.60 3.86
C CYS A 234 -9.55 19.64 4.64
N CYS A 235 -9.35 19.32 5.91
CA CYS A 235 -8.38 19.95 6.80
C CYS A 235 -7.22 18.98 7.01
N ILE A 236 -5.99 19.45 7.12
CA ILE A 236 -4.81 18.61 7.30
C ILE A 236 -3.99 19.17 8.46
N ASP A 237 -3.65 18.35 9.46
CA ASP A 237 -2.87 18.79 10.60
C ASP A 237 -1.39 19.10 10.25
N ASP A 238 -0.71 19.88 11.10
CA ASP A 238 0.67 20.31 10.88
C ASP A 238 1.72 19.20 11.07
N ASN A 239 1.30 18.00 11.48
CA ASN A 239 2.12 16.78 11.44
C ASN A 239 2.20 16.16 10.04
N CYS A 240 1.62 16.85 9.04
CA CYS A 240 1.74 16.51 7.64
C CYS A 240 2.29 17.69 6.84
N LEU A 241 3.10 17.38 5.82
CA LEU A 241 3.33 18.29 4.71
C LEU A 241 2.20 18.16 3.71
N VAL A 242 1.80 19.27 3.12
CA VAL A 242 0.75 19.36 2.10
C VAL A 242 1.37 19.84 0.80
N LEU A 243 1.24 19.04 -0.23
CA LEU A 243 1.70 19.36 -1.57
C LEU A 243 0.48 19.82 -2.39
N SER A 244 0.41 21.11 -2.66
CA SER A 244 -0.60 21.71 -3.50
C SER A 244 -0.04 21.96 -4.90
N PRO A 245 -0.67 21.47 -5.98
CA PRO A 245 -0.19 21.77 -7.33
C PRO A 245 -0.07 23.27 -7.54
N LYS A 246 1.05 23.74 -8.11
CA LYS A 246 1.22 25.15 -8.45
C LYS A 246 0.20 25.59 -9.49
N ASN A 247 -0.23 26.83 -9.43
CA ASN A 247 -1.24 27.37 -10.35
C ASN A 247 -0.82 27.30 -11.83
N SER A 248 0.49 27.30 -12.10
CA SER A 248 1.05 27.18 -13.46
C SER A 248 1.16 25.74 -13.95
N ILE A 249 0.85 24.75 -13.10
CA ILE A 249 1.06 23.32 -13.38
C ILE A 249 -0.29 22.60 -13.37
N GLU A 250 -0.61 21.96 -14.47
CA GLU A 250 -1.77 21.07 -14.55
C GLU A 250 -1.35 19.62 -14.30
N ILE A 251 -1.62 19.11 -13.10
CA ILE A 251 -1.40 17.72 -12.72
C ILE A 251 -2.74 17.04 -12.55
N SER A 252 -2.95 15.93 -13.25
CA SER A 252 -4.16 15.12 -13.07
C SER A 252 -4.15 14.41 -11.71
N ILE A 253 -5.32 13.96 -11.26
CA ILE A 253 -5.45 13.15 -10.04
C ILE A 253 -4.55 11.89 -10.13
N GLU A 254 -4.51 11.26 -11.29
CA GLU A 254 -3.67 10.08 -11.55
C GLU A 254 -2.17 10.43 -11.44
N GLY A 255 -1.79 11.60 -11.94
CA GLY A 255 -0.42 12.12 -11.76
C GLY A 255 -0.08 12.36 -10.29
N MET A 256 -1.04 12.85 -9.48
CA MET A 256 -0.87 12.99 -8.03
C MET A 256 -0.71 11.63 -7.34
N TYR A 257 -1.47 10.61 -7.73
CA TYR A 257 -1.29 9.24 -7.22
C TYR A 257 0.07 8.66 -7.58
N PHE A 258 0.55 8.92 -8.80
CA PHE A 258 1.89 8.50 -9.20
C PHE A 258 2.98 9.18 -8.33
N VAL A 259 2.86 10.49 -8.10
CA VAL A 259 3.76 11.23 -7.20
C VAL A 259 3.70 10.67 -5.77
N ALA A 260 2.51 10.43 -5.24
CA ALA A 260 2.33 9.84 -3.91
C ALA A 260 2.99 8.45 -3.82
N ALA A 261 2.87 7.63 -4.86
CA ALA A 261 3.54 6.32 -4.92
C ALA A 261 5.07 6.45 -4.91
N LEU A 262 5.65 7.41 -5.64
CA LEU A 262 7.09 7.67 -5.62
C LEU A 262 7.59 8.13 -4.24
N ILE A 263 6.84 9.01 -3.56
CA ILE A 263 7.18 9.44 -2.19
C ILE A 263 7.19 8.24 -1.25
N ARG A 264 6.18 7.38 -1.31
CA ARG A 264 6.13 6.14 -0.51
C ARG A 264 7.28 5.20 -0.84
N PHE A 265 7.62 5.06 -2.11
CA PHE A 265 8.74 4.23 -2.55
C PHE A 265 10.07 4.70 -1.95
N ASP A 266 10.24 6.01 -1.77
CA ASP A 266 11.43 6.61 -1.16
C ASP A 266 11.32 6.78 0.37
N SER A 267 10.25 6.26 1.01
CA SER A 267 10.01 6.38 2.47
C SER A 267 11.16 5.86 3.33
N TRP A 268 11.93 4.90 2.85
CA TRP A 268 13.12 4.38 3.52
C TRP A 268 14.21 5.44 3.79
N ARG A 269 14.21 6.57 3.06
CA ARG A 269 15.13 7.70 3.27
C ARG A 269 14.79 8.50 4.52
N TYR A 270 13.57 8.34 5.05
CA TYR A 270 13.05 9.11 6.16
C TYR A 270 12.84 8.22 7.38
N ARG A 271 13.39 8.62 8.51
CA ARG A 271 13.32 7.89 9.79
C ARG A 271 13.24 8.92 10.92
N TYR A 272 13.04 8.46 12.16
CA TYR A 272 13.07 9.28 13.38
C TYR A 272 14.42 9.99 13.44
N GLY A 273 15.31 10.23 13.08
CA GLY A 273 16.51 11.06 13.05
C GLY A 273 16.72 11.78 11.71
N ARG A 274 15.86 11.48 10.72
CA ARG A 274 15.88 12.09 9.40
C ARG A 274 14.47 12.42 8.96
N GLN A 275 13.80 13.27 9.73
CA GLN A 275 12.43 13.68 9.42
C GLN A 275 12.33 14.26 8.01
N ILE A 276 11.18 14.01 7.41
CA ILE A 276 10.82 14.61 6.14
C ILE A 276 10.52 16.10 6.40
N THR A 277 11.15 16.97 5.63
CA THR A 277 10.92 18.42 5.67
C THR A 277 10.53 18.91 4.28
N ASP A 278 9.94 20.09 4.20
CA ASP A 278 9.58 20.75 2.95
C ASP A 278 10.75 20.77 1.95
N LYS A 279 11.96 21.17 2.40
CA LYS A 279 13.17 21.22 1.57
C LYS A 279 13.62 19.83 1.11
N ARG A 280 13.60 18.83 2.00
CA ARG A 280 14.03 17.48 1.64
C ARG A 280 13.06 16.81 0.69
N LEU A 281 11.77 17.03 0.91
CA LEU A 281 10.73 16.52 0.03
C LEU A 281 10.73 17.26 -1.31
N GLY A 282 10.90 18.58 -1.30
CA GLY A 282 10.95 19.40 -2.50
C GLY A 282 12.06 18.99 -3.47
N ASN A 283 13.21 18.57 -2.96
CA ASN A 283 14.35 18.10 -3.75
C ASN A 283 14.19 16.65 -4.28
N LEU A 284 13.07 15.97 -4.03
CA LEU A 284 12.84 14.65 -4.60
C LEU A 284 12.68 14.76 -6.12
N GLU A 285 13.58 14.11 -6.85
CA GLU A 285 13.50 14.02 -8.31
C GLU A 285 12.39 13.06 -8.73
N ILE A 286 11.55 13.54 -9.62
CA ILE A 286 10.50 12.76 -10.28
C ILE A 286 10.90 12.58 -11.74
N ASP A 287 10.97 11.34 -12.16
CA ASP A 287 11.21 10.97 -13.54
C ASP A 287 9.97 10.27 -14.09
N PHE A 288 9.11 11.03 -14.76
CA PHE A 288 7.91 10.48 -15.37
C PHE A 288 8.19 9.49 -16.50
N SER A 289 9.44 9.43 -17.01
CA SER A 289 9.84 8.41 -18.00
C SER A 289 9.98 7.02 -17.38
N LYS A 290 10.20 6.95 -16.07
CA LYS A 290 10.29 5.69 -15.32
C LYS A 290 8.93 5.08 -14.98
N PHE A 291 7.83 5.77 -15.27
CA PHE A 291 6.53 5.15 -15.27
C PHE A 291 6.52 4.08 -16.36
N ASN A 292 6.77 2.85 -15.94
CA ASN A 292 6.88 1.75 -16.90
C ASN A 292 5.47 1.22 -17.23
N TYR A 293 4.86 1.88 -18.22
CA TYR A 293 3.57 1.49 -18.79
C TYR A 293 3.52 0.01 -19.17
N ALA A 294 4.64 -0.53 -19.69
CA ALA A 294 4.71 -1.96 -20.03
C ALA A 294 4.60 -2.87 -18.82
N LYS A 295 5.14 -2.48 -17.65
CA LYS A 295 4.97 -3.25 -16.40
C LYS A 295 3.53 -3.16 -15.89
N THR A 296 2.88 -2.01 -15.98
CA THR A 296 1.47 -1.83 -15.59
C THR A 296 0.56 -2.62 -16.52
N LYS A 297 0.83 -2.60 -17.84
CA LYS A 297 0.11 -3.40 -18.82
C LYS A 297 0.30 -4.90 -18.59
N SER A 298 1.52 -5.36 -18.33
CA SER A 298 1.79 -6.76 -17.96
C SER A 298 1.06 -7.20 -16.70
N LEU A 299 0.89 -6.32 -15.73
CA LEU A 299 0.08 -6.55 -14.52
C LEU A 299 -1.39 -6.73 -14.89
N LYS A 300 -1.92 -5.85 -15.75
CA LYS A 300 -3.28 -5.89 -16.26
C LYS A 300 -3.54 -7.21 -17.03
N ASP A 301 -2.67 -7.54 -18.00
CA ASP A 301 -2.79 -8.74 -18.83
C ASP A 301 -2.81 -10.01 -17.96
N ARG A 302 -2.02 -10.03 -16.88
CA ARG A 302 -2.01 -11.14 -15.90
C ARG A 302 -3.29 -11.21 -15.08
N ILE A 303 -3.81 -10.08 -14.61
CA ILE A 303 -5.07 -10.04 -13.87
C ILE A 303 -6.23 -10.49 -14.78
N GLU A 304 -6.25 -10.06 -16.04
CA GLU A 304 -7.25 -10.47 -17.04
C GLU A 304 -7.17 -11.96 -17.37
N SER A 305 -5.98 -12.53 -17.42
CA SER A 305 -5.80 -13.97 -17.67
C SER A 305 -6.31 -14.88 -16.55
N ILE A 306 -6.60 -14.31 -15.37
CA ILE A 306 -7.08 -15.00 -14.17
C ILE A 306 -8.61 -14.86 -14.01
N ILE A 307 -9.26 -14.02 -14.81
CA ILE A 307 -10.71 -13.83 -14.87
C ILE A 307 -11.31 -14.69 -15.97
#